data_1b31808797b4c92096f2fbbaf5af4aad
#
_entry.id   1b31808797b4c92096f2fbbaf5af4aad
#
_cell.length_a   1.000
_cell.length_b   1.000
_cell.length_c   1.000
_cell.angle_alpha   90.00
_cell.angle_beta   90.00
_cell.angle_gamma   90.00
#
_symmetry.space_group_name_H-M   'P 1'
#
loop_
_entity.id
_entity.type
_entity.pdbx_description
1 polymer ?
#
loop_
_entity_poly.entity_id
_entity_poly.type
_entity_poly.pdbx_seq_one_letter_code
_entity_poly.pdbx_strand_id
1 'polypeptide(L)'
;MQVFSSPSPSSSPSTSSASKPTFPFPRRSPKHPLTTRLIPIKSLQSPPSHLTLPPSTSTSTNGRAPVVQKPDESASRRQNLEGLLVRRPVIQSDGRDDDDEEENGSDGSDEEREKRRKSSFDVSLEKFAKKLPMFEPGRGEEAGEVKEKPLKINLDLALYRAKILTKNFQFEEAEKLLQQCIYYWPEDGRPYVALGKVLRRQSRASEARSVYEKGSQATEGENAFIWQCWAVLESDIGNVRRARKLFDAATVADKRHIAAWHGWAVLELKEGNIKKARNLLGKAIKYCGGNEYVYQTLALLEAKANRYEQAQYLFRQATKCNPQSCASWLAWAQVEMQQENNRAARHLFEKAVQASPKNRFAWHVWALFEANLGSIDKARKLLKIGHLLNPRDPVLLQSLALLEYKHSSANVSRVLFRRASELDPRHQPVWIAWGWMEWKEGNLATARRLYRKALALDSTSESAARCLQAWGVLEQRVGNLSAARRLFTSSLSVNSQSYVTWMTWASMEEEQGNPVRAEEIRNLYFQQEFPHSAWDHAVASPLNR
;
A
#
# COMPACT_ATOMS: atom_id res chain seq x y z
N MET A 1 36.16 -36.63 -64.53
CA MET A 1 35.99 -35.64 -65.61
C MET A 1 35.22 -34.48 -65.00
N GLN A 2 35.96 -33.44 -64.82
CA GLN A 2 35.65 -32.03 -65.12
C GLN A 2 34.50 -31.43 -64.29
N VAL A 3 34.75 -30.56 -63.38
CA VAL A 3 35.45 -29.25 -63.32
C VAL A 3 34.47 -28.09 -63.48
N PHE A 4 34.66 -27.07 -62.67
CA PHE A 4 34.22 -25.66 -62.71
C PHE A 4 32.87 -25.33 -62.08
N SER A 5 32.65 -24.29 -61.34
CA SER A 5 33.46 -23.21 -60.74
C SER A 5 32.48 -22.34 -59.98
N SER A 6 32.93 -21.75 -58.93
CA SER A 6 32.24 -20.60 -58.27
C SER A 6 32.19 -19.38 -59.20
N PRO A 7 31.34 -18.41 -58.92
CA PRO A 7 31.77 -17.31 -58.04
C PRO A 7 30.69 -16.70 -57.12
N SER A 8 31.15 -16.26 -55.96
CA SER A 8 30.54 -15.11 -55.28
C SER A 8 30.82 -13.84 -56.11
N PRO A 9 30.03 -12.78 -55.98
CA PRO A 9 29.99 -11.93 -54.80
C PRO A 9 28.68 -11.19 -54.58
N SER A 10 28.39 -10.68 -53.46
CA SER A 10 28.21 -9.23 -53.20
C SER A 10 27.55 -9.00 -51.85
N SER A 11 28.27 -8.31 -51.04
CA SER A 11 27.89 -7.70 -49.80
C SER A 11 26.76 -6.66 -49.99
N SER A 12 25.73 -6.77 -49.19
CA SER A 12 24.90 -5.62 -48.82
C SER A 12 24.64 -5.64 -47.31
N PRO A 13 24.65 -4.47 -46.66
CA PRO A 13 24.73 -4.39 -45.21
C PRO A 13 23.38 -4.68 -44.60
N SER A 14 23.36 -5.67 -43.69
CA SER A 14 22.22 -5.92 -42.86
C SER A 14 22.05 -4.77 -41.88
N THR A 15 21.00 -4.01 -42.05
CA THR A 15 20.48 -3.04 -41.10
C THR A 15 20.16 -3.78 -39.80
N SER A 16 20.98 -3.53 -38.76
CA SER A 16 20.74 -3.96 -37.42
C SER A 16 19.44 -3.31 -36.92
N SER A 17 18.37 -4.09 -36.86
CA SER A 17 17.15 -3.70 -36.18
C SER A 17 17.48 -3.52 -34.71
N ALA A 18 17.58 -2.27 -34.27
CA ALA A 18 17.69 -1.91 -32.88
C ALA A 18 16.49 -2.46 -32.11
N SER A 19 16.72 -3.48 -31.32
CA SER A 19 15.74 -4.02 -30.40
C SER A 19 15.33 -2.93 -29.41
N LYS A 20 14.05 -2.55 -29.45
CA LYS A 20 13.44 -1.59 -28.54
C LYS A 20 13.65 -2.05 -27.09
N PRO A 21 14.14 -1.20 -26.19
CA PRO A 21 14.35 -1.56 -24.80
C PRO A 21 12.99 -1.82 -24.15
N THR A 22 12.79 -3.04 -23.68
CA THR A 22 11.67 -3.41 -22.82
C THR A 22 11.87 -2.76 -21.46
N PHE A 23 10.82 -2.13 -20.95
CA PHE A 23 10.75 -1.62 -19.58
C PHE A 23 11.01 -2.76 -18.58
N PRO A 24 11.59 -2.49 -17.42
CA PRO A 24 11.72 -3.44 -16.32
C PRO A 24 10.37 -3.59 -15.57
N PHE A 25 9.29 -3.79 -16.30
CA PHE A 25 8.09 -4.40 -15.75
C PHE A 25 8.21 -5.88 -16.05
N PRO A 26 8.09 -6.76 -15.06
CA PRO A 26 8.28 -8.18 -15.27
C PRO A 26 7.24 -8.69 -16.25
N ARG A 27 7.66 -8.99 -17.49
CA ARG A 27 6.88 -9.88 -18.35
C ARG A 27 6.89 -11.24 -17.67
N ARG A 28 5.75 -11.70 -17.29
CA ARG A 28 5.50 -13.04 -16.74
C ARG A 28 5.95 -14.08 -17.75
N SER A 29 6.92 -14.91 -17.40
CA SER A 29 7.05 -16.24 -17.98
C SER A 29 5.98 -17.15 -17.35
N PRO A 30 5.32 -18.01 -18.14
CA PRO A 30 4.26 -18.85 -17.63
C PRO A 30 4.85 -20.12 -17.04
N LYS A 31 5.15 -20.19 -15.76
CA LYS A 31 5.34 -21.42 -14.97
C LYS A 31 6.02 -21.22 -13.61
N HIS A 32 5.64 -20.21 -12.80
CA HIS A 32 6.01 -20.26 -11.39
C HIS A 32 4.86 -19.69 -10.55
N PRO A 33 4.58 -20.24 -9.35
CA PRO A 33 3.53 -19.75 -8.49
C PRO A 33 3.91 -18.36 -7.99
N LEU A 34 3.23 -17.36 -8.51
CA LEU A 34 3.35 -15.97 -8.05
C LEU A 34 2.84 -15.88 -6.62
N THR A 35 3.76 -15.78 -5.68
CA THR A 35 3.46 -15.16 -4.40
C THR A 35 3.15 -13.69 -4.64
N THR A 36 1.91 -13.41 -5.00
CA THR A 36 1.39 -12.05 -4.91
C THR A 36 1.39 -11.68 -3.43
N ARG A 37 2.29 -10.79 -3.03
CA ARG A 37 2.14 -10.06 -1.76
C ARG A 37 0.76 -9.41 -1.81
N LEU A 38 -0.16 -9.94 -1.01
CA LEU A 38 -1.37 -9.23 -0.65
C LEU A 38 -0.90 -7.99 0.11
N ILE A 39 -1.00 -6.84 -0.53
CA ILE A 39 -0.73 -5.54 0.12
C ILE A 39 -1.77 -5.43 1.24
N PRO A 40 -1.37 -5.25 2.49
CA PRO A 40 -2.33 -5.06 3.57
C PRO A 40 -3.09 -3.77 3.30
N ILE A 41 -4.38 -3.91 3.01
CA ILE A 41 -5.30 -2.78 2.85
C ILE A 41 -5.49 -2.18 4.23
N LYS A 42 -4.84 -1.05 4.49
CA LYS A 42 -5.17 -0.22 5.65
C LYS A 42 -6.56 0.35 5.43
N SER A 43 -7.49 -0.03 6.30
CA SER A 43 -8.82 0.54 6.37
C SER A 43 -8.73 2.06 6.59
N LEU A 44 -9.12 2.83 5.59
CA LEU A 44 -9.41 4.26 5.71
C LEU A 44 -10.92 4.41 5.82
N GLN A 45 -11.38 4.67 7.02
CA GLN A 45 -12.70 5.25 7.23
C GLN A 45 -12.63 6.74 6.91
N SER A 46 -13.46 7.21 6.01
CA SER A 46 -13.74 8.62 5.80
C SER A 46 -15.26 8.85 5.69
N PRO A 47 -15.76 9.99 6.17
CA PRO A 47 -17.19 10.31 6.19
C PRO A 47 -17.70 10.77 4.81
N PRO A 48 -19.01 10.81 4.60
CA PRO A 48 -19.62 11.09 3.31
C PRO A 48 -19.66 12.58 2.98
N SER A 49 -19.38 12.93 1.74
CA SER A 49 -19.69 14.25 1.17
C SER A 49 -20.29 14.06 -0.22
N HIS A 50 -21.54 14.45 -0.36
CA HIS A 50 -22.25 14.56 -1.62
C HIS A 50 -21.69 15.73 -2.44
N LEU A 51 -21.35 15.50 -3.69
CA LEU A 51 -21.29 16.52 -4.75
C LEU A 51 -21.67 15.88 -6.08
N THR A 52 -22.82 16.25 -6.55
CA THR A 52 -23.35 15.97 -7.89
C THR A 52 -22.73 16.93 -8.91
N LEU A 53 -22.21 16.38 -10.00
CA LEU A 53 -21.81 17.12 -11.20
C LEU A 53 -22.96 17.12 -12.22
N PRO A 54 -23.17 18.22 -12.96
CA PRO A 54 -24.23 18.30 -13.97
C PRO A 54 -23.81 17.65 -15.30
N PRO A 55 -24.78 17.19 -16.13
CA PRO A 55 -24.50 16.62 -17.42
C PRO A 55 -24.31 17.69 -18.48
N SER A 56 -23.37 17.47 -19.38
CA SER A 56 -23.13 18.24 -20.59
C SER A 56 -24.18 17.93 -21.65
N THR A 57 -24.88 18.96 -22.12
CA THR A 57 -25.79 18.92 -23.25
C THR A 57 -25.10 19.39 -24.54
N SER A 58 -25.34 18.69 -25.60
CA SER A 58 -25.09 19.15 -26.95
C SER A 58 -26.38 19.21 -27.76
N THR A 59 -26.53 20.35 -28.47
CA THR A 59 -27.19 20.66 -29.75
C THR A 59 -28.70 20.75 -29.87
N SER A 60 -29.08 22.00 -30.03
CA SER A 60 -29.89 22.69 -31.09
C SER A 60 -31.13 22.00 -31.65
N THR A 61 -32.27 22.69 -31.56
CA THR A 61 -32.99 23.31 -32.68
C THR A 61 -34.21 24.12 -32.24
N ASN A 62 -34.54 25.12 -33.04
CA ASN A 62 -35.54 26.15 -32.93
C ASN A 62 -36.98 25.72 -32.62
N GLY A 63 -37.69 26.57 -31.87
CA GLY A 63 -39.15 26.55 -31.79
C GLY A 63 -39.68 27.60 -30.78
N ARG A 64 -40.36 28.64 -31.31
CA ARG A 64 -40.81 29.86 -30.67
C ARG A 64 -42.21 29.70 -30.01
N ALA A 65 -42.37 30.32 -28.79
CA ALA A 65 -43.54 30.85 -28.13
C ALA A 65 -44.32 29.94 -27.15
N PRO A 66 -45.08 30.47 -26.19
CA PRO A 66 -45.03 31.77 -25.54
C PRO A 66 -44.92 31.70 -23.99
N VAL A 67 -44.65 32.85 -23.42
CA VAL A 67 -44.52 33.20 -21.98
C VAL A 67 -45.80 32.89 -21.19
N VAL A 68 -45.68 32.08 -20.12
CA VAL A 68 -46.59 32.11 -18.98
C VAL A 68 -45.72 32.21 -17.73
N GLN A 69 -45.85 33.33 -17.06
CA GLN A 69 -45.22 33.60 -15.77
C GLN A 69 -45.85 32.69 -14.70
N LYS A 70 -45.01 31.92 -13.97
CA LYS A 70 -45.33 31.27 -12.71
C LYS A 70 -44.52 31.92 -11.59
N PRO A 71 -45.09 32.08 -10.40
CA PRO A 71 -44.47 32.84 -9.32
C PRO A 71 -43.28 32.08 -8.70
N ASP A 72 -42.36 32.87 -8.18
CA ASP A 72 -41.07 32.53 -7.60
C ASP A 72 -41.18 31.56 -6.41
N GLU A 73 -41.03 30.26 -6.65
CA GLU A 73 -40.85 29.24 -5.60
C GLU A 73 -39.40 29.21 -5.05
N SER A 74 -38.51 29.98 -5.63
CA SER A 74 -37.10 30.01 -5.20
C SER A 74 -36.84 30.77 -3.92
N ALA A 75 -37.68 31.74 -3.57
CA ALA A 75 -37.58 32.54 -2.35
C ALA A 75 -38.02 31.74 -1.10
N SER A 76 -39.07 30.93 -1.22
CA SER A 76 -39.57 30.13 -0.10
C SER A 76 -38.65 28.95 0.26
N ARG A 77 -37.92 28.38 -0.72
CA ARG A 77 -36.91 27.31 -0.48
C ARG A 77 -35.64 27.83 0.18
N ARG A 78 -35.23 29.06 -0.09
CA ARG A 78 -34.07 29.68 0.59
C ARG A 78 -34.35 29.99 2.05
N GLN A 79 -35.55 30.44 2.40
CA GLN A 79 -35.95 30.71 3.79
C GLN A 79 -36.06 29.45 4.65
N ASN A 80 -36.44 28.30 4.08
CA ASN A 80 -36.47 27.02 4.80
C ASN A 80 -35.08 26.38 4.99
N LEU A 81 -34.09 26.71 4.16
CA LEU A 81 -32.69 26.23 4.31
C LEU A 81 -31.93 27.05 5.37
N GLU A 82 -32.23 28.32 5.54
CA GLU A 82 -31.59 29.15 6.56
C GLU A 82 -32.03 28.79 7.99
N GLY A 83 -33.21 28.21 8.16
CA GLY A 83 -33.70 27.70 9.45
C GLY A 83 -33.03 26.41 9.94
N LEU A 84 -32.35 25.67 9.05
CA LEU A 84 -31.65 24.43 9.36
C LEU A 84 -30.14 24.60 9.57
N LEU A 85 -29.62 25.81 9.33
CA LEU A 85 -28.22 26.13 9.61
C LEU A 85 -28.11 26.50 11.10
N VAL A 86 -27.58 25.59 11.90
CA VAL A 86 -27.13 25.90 13.27
C VAL A 86 -26.08 27.01 13.17
N ARG A 87 -26.52 28.25 13.47
CA ARG A 87 -25.63 29.41 13.56
C ARG A 87 -24.62 29.14 14.67
N ARG A 88 -23.33 29.08 14.34
CA ARG A 88 -22.28 29.11 15.34
C ARG A 88 -22.41 30.38 16.15
N PRO A 89 -22.31 30.36 17.48
CA PRO A 89 -22.25 31.59 18.26
C PRO A 89 -21.03 32.40 17.78
N VAL A 90 -21.32 33.59 17.29
CA VAL A 90 -20.27 34.57 16.98
C VAL A 90 -19.73 35.03 18.32
N ILE A 91 -18.54 34.64 18.66
CA ILE A 91 -17.79 35.24 19.76
C ILE A 91 -17.43 36.63 19.26
N GLN A 92 -18.09 37.65 19.79
CA GLN A 92 -17.71 39.03 19.64
C GLN A 92 -16.28 39.16 20.25
N SER A 93 -15.32 39.37 19.43
CA SER A 93 -14.00 39.84 19.87
C SER A 93 -14.16 41.34 20.08
N ASP A 94 -14.09 41.78 21.34
CA ASP A 94 -13.92 43.19 21.68
C ASP A 94 -12.66 43.70 20.96
N GLY A 95 -12.86 44.76 20.16
CA GLY A 95 -11.81 45.43 19.45
C GLY A 95 -10.84 46.08 20.41
N ARG A 96 -9.60 45.91 20.13
CA ARG A 96 -8.52 46.89 20.37
C ARG A 96 -7.66 46.87 19.13
N ASP A 97 -7.75 48.01 18.44
CA ASP A 97 -6.79 48.49 17.48
C ASP A 97 -5.45 48.68 18.22
N ASP A 98 -4.38 48.24 17.63
CA ASP A 98 -3.07 48.87 17.73
C ASP A 98 -2.17 48.38 16.60
N ASP A 99 -1.94 49.30 15.71
CA ASP A 99 -0.81 49.71 14.88
C ASP A 99 0.31 48.74 14.50
N ASP A 100 0.55 48.74 13.20
CA ASP A 100 1.80 48.70 12.42
C ASP A 100 3.10 48.38 13.18
N GLU A 101 3.77 47.31 12.67
CA GLU A 101 5.21 47.38 12.41
C GLU A 101 5.65 46.28 11.43
N GLU A 102 6.21 46.74 10.31
CA GLU A 102 7.13 45.96 9.47
C GLU A 102 8.34 45.53 10.29
N GLU A 103 8.81 44.31 10.17
CA GLU A 103 10.23 44.01 10.01
C GLU A 103 10.56 42.56 9.76
N ASN A 104 11.33 42.37 8.73
CA ASN A 104 12.53 41.54 8.55
C ASN A 104 12.63 40.13 9.08
N GLY A 105 13.04 39.34 8.14
CA GLY A 105 13.40 37.95 8.21
C GLY A 105 14.30 37.52 9.35
N SER A 106 14.00 36.39 9.90
CA SER A 106 14.98 35.50 10.47
C SER A 106 14.49 34.05 10.39
N ASP A 107 15.44 33.24 10.09
CA ASP A 107 15.48 31.81 9.98
C ASP A 107 14.79 31.13 11.19
N GLY A 108 13.54 30.77 11.04
CA GLY A 108 12.76 30.05 12.06
C GLY A 108 12.84 28.58 11.83
N SER A 109 13.28 27.85 12.84
CA SER A 109 13.45 26.41 12.92
C SER A 109 12.25 25.61 12.41
N ASP A 110 12.51 24.41 11.89
CA ASP A 110 11.52 23.48 11.31
C ASP A 110 10.33 23.15 12.24
N GLU A 111 10.46 23.32 13.55
CA GLU A 111 9.38 23.16 14.53
C GLU A 111 8.26 24.20 14.42
N GLU A 112 8.56 25.43 14.01
CA GLU A 112 7.52 26.47 13.83
C GLU A 112 6.77 26.32 12.52
N ARG A 113 7.37 25.73 11.48
CA ARG A 113 6.70 25.38 10.23
C ARG A 113 5.73 24.23 10.39
N GLU A 114 5.96 23.33 11.33
CA GLU A 114 5.06 22.23 11.63
C GLU A 114 3.84 22.69 12.44
N LYS A 115 3.98 23.69 13.29
CA LYS A 115 2.88 24.32 14.04
C LYS A 115 1.90 25.08 13.13
N ARG A 116 2.34 25.68 12.03
CA ARG A 116 1.46 26.38 11.07
C ARG A 116 0.64 25.46 10.17
N ARG A 117 0.89 24.14 10.17
CA ARG A 117 0.20 23.16 9.31
C ARG A 117 -0.96 22.44 9.97
N LYS A 118 -1.16 22.61 11.28
CA LYS A 118 -2.30 22.04 11.99
C LYS A 118 -3.54 22.88 11.67
N SER A 119 -4.65 22.25 11.28
CA SER A 119 -5.88 22.99 11.04
C SER A 119 -6.31 23.67 12.35
N SER A 120 -6.97 24.82 12.25
CA SER A 120 -7.55 25.54 13.40
C SER A 120 -8.40 24.61 14.27
N PHE A 121 -9.03 23.61 13.67
CA PHE A 121 -9.84 22.61 14.33
C PHE A 121 -8.97 21.61 15.14
N ASP A 122 -7.83 21.20 14.62
CA ASP A 122 -6.91 20.30 15.32
C ASP A 122 -6.28 20.97 16.54
N VAL A 123 -5.97 22.27 16.44
CA VAL A 123 -5.46 23.07 17.56
C VAL A 123 -6.51 23.28 18.65
N SER A 124 -7.77 23.49 18.29
CA SER A 124 -8.87 23.62 19.26
C SER A 124 -9.21 22.28 19.92
N LEU A 125 -9.16 21.17 19.19
CA LEU A 125 -9.29 19.81 19.74
C LEU A 125 -8.13 19.45 20.67
N GLU A 126 -6.90 19.83 20.33
CA GLU A 126 -5.74 19.61 21.18
C GLU A 126 -5.82 20.44 22.48
N LYS A 127 -6.26 21.69 22.40
CA LYS A 127 -6.55 22.54 23.57
C LYS A 127 -7.69 22.01 24.41
N PHE A 128 -8.74 21.47 23.79
CA PHE A 128 -9.86 20.85 24.49
C PHE A 128 -9.45 19.54 25.17
N ALA A 129 -8.67 18.72 24.49
CA ALA A 129 -8.11 17.49 25.04
C ALA A 129 -7.14 17.75 26.23
N LYS A 130 -6.42 18.88 26.22
CA LYS A 130 -5.58 19.30 27.37
C LYS A 130 -6.37 19.87 28.54
N LYS A 131 -7.56 20.39 28.30
CA LYS A 131 -8.45 20.95 29.35
C LYS A 131 -9.36 19.92 30.01
N LEU A 132 -9.58 18.76 29.39
CA LEU A 132 -10.29 17.67 30.04
C LEU A 132 -9.46 17.17 31.22
N PRO A 133 -10.04 17.07 32.43
CA PRO A 133 -9.37 16.49 33.59
C PRO A 133 -9.14 15.00 33.31
N MET A 134 -8.06 14.70 32.64
CA MET A 134 -7.64 13.35 32.34
C MET A 134 -6.55 12.98 33.31
N PHE A 135 -6.87 12.07 34.21
CA PHE A 135 -5.92 11.32 35.00
C PHE A 135 -4.68 12.12 35.45
N GLU A 136 -4.85 13.15 36.24
CA GLU A 136 -3.79 13.49 37.17
C GLU A 136 -3.84 12.44 38.28
N PRO A 137 -2.81 11.59 38.43
CA PRO A 137 -2.68 10.82 39.63
C PRO A 137 -2.61 11.84 40.76
N GLY A 138 -3.63 11.91 41.61
CA GLY A 138 -3.59 12.78 42.77
C GLY A 138 -2.27 12.59 43.50
N ARG A 139 -1.51 13.65 43.68
CA ARG A 139 -0.48 13.74 44.69
C ARG A 139 -1.21 13.64 46.06
N GLY A 140 -1.39 12.43 46.48
CA GLY A 140 -2.00 12.08 47.75
C GLY A 140 -1.25 10.88 48.29
N GLU A 141 -0.14 11.14 48.96
CA GLU A 141 0.24 10.30 50.09
C GLU A 141 -0.90 10.40 51.07
N GLU A 142 -1.52 9.27 51.40
CA GLU A 142 -1.96 8.78 52.69
C GLU A 142 -3.18 7.88 52.56
N ALA A 143 -2.99 6.71 53.17
CA ALA A 143 -3.96 5.80 53.80
C ALA A 143 -5.40 5.72 53.27
N GLY A 144 -5.72 4.63 52.59
CA GLY A 144 -7.01 3.96 52.84
C GLY A 144 -8.20 4.38 51.98
N GLU A 145 -8.09 5.23 50.94
CA GLU A 145 -9.20 5.58 50.08
C GLU A 145 -9.37 4.57 48.92
N VAL A 146 -10.54 3.97 48.86
CA VAL A 146 -11.02 3.21 47.71
C VAL A 146 -10.99 4.15 46.50
N LYS A 147 -9.94 4.08 45.68
CA LYS A 147 -9.80 4.89 44.48
C LYS A 147 -10.98 4.59 43.56
N GLU A 148 -11.91 5.52 43.45
CA GLU A 148 -13.07 5.39 42.60
C GLU A 148 -12.63 5.09 41.16
N LYS A 149 -13.20 4.03 40.59
CA LYS A 149 -12.92 3.61 39.22
C LYS A 149 -13.42 4.70 38.24
N PRO A 150 -12.57 5.27 37.36
CA PRO A 150 -13.02 6.30 36.44
C PRO A 150 -14.14 5.82 35.52
N LEU A 151 -14.99 6.73 35.04
CA LEU A 151 -16.10 6.40 34.15
C LEU A 151 -15.60 5.79 32.83
N LYS A 152 -16.35 4.83 32.27
CA LYS A 152 -15.98 4.14 31.01
C LYS A 152 -15.77 5.09 29.82
N ILE A 153 -16.39 6.27 29.79
CA ILE A 153 -16.16 7.29 28.77
C ILE A 153 -14.69 7.75 28.72
N ASN A 154 -14.01 7.75 29.85
CA ASN A 154 -12.59 8.10 29.92
C ASN A 154 -11.72 7.04 29.22
N LEU A 155 -12.10 5.77 29.24
CA LEU A 155 -11.43 4.71 28.51
C LEU A 155 -11.50 4.93 26.99
N ASP A 156 -12.69 5.28 26.47
CA ASP A 156 -12.87 5.51 25.03
C ASP A 156 -12.06 6.72 24.54
N LEU A 157 -12.02 7.79 25.35
CA LEU A 157 -11.20 8.97 25.07
C LEU A 157 -9.69 8.64 25.12
N ALA A 158 -9.26 7.88 26.12
CA ALA A 158 -7.87 7.45 26.23
C ALA A 158 -7.43 6.56 25.07
N LEU A 159 -8.28 5.60 24.66
CA LEU A 159 -8.03 4.75 23.48
C LEU A 159 -7.96 5.58 22.18
N TYR A 160 -8.83 6.59 22.05
CA TYR A 160 -8.78 7.50 20.90
C TYR A 160 -7.49 8.33 20.89
N ARG A 161 -7.08 8.88 22.04
CA ARG A 161 -5.81 9.61 22.19
C ARG A 161 -4.62 8.72 21.89
N ALA A 162 -4.57 7.50 22.45
CA ALA A 162 -3.52 6.53 22.15
C ALA A 162 -3.43 6.21 20.64
N LYS A 163 -4.58 6.15 19.96
CA LYS A 163 -4.62 5.98 18.51
C LYS A 163 -4.01 7.16 17.75
N ILE A 164 -4.24 8.40 18.19
CA ILE A 164 -3.63 9.61 17.60
C ILE A 164 -2.13 9.62 17.86
N LEU A 165 -1.69 9.41 19.10
CA LEU A 165 -0.27 9.33 19.48
C LEU A 165 0.46 8.28 18.64
N THR A 166 -0.14 7.10 18.46
CA THR A 166 0.42 6.03 17.61
C THR A 166 0.51 6.44 16.13
N LYS A 167 -0.41 7.28 15.63
CA LYS A 167 -0.32 7.82 14.27
C LYS A 167 0.80 8.85 14.12
N ASN A 168 1.04 9.62 15.16
CA ASN A 168 2.09 10.65 15.23
C ASN A 168 3.46 10.07 15.61
N PHE A 169 3.60 8.75 15.69
CA PHE A 169 4.82 8.04 16.08
C PHE A 169 5.30 8.29 17.52
N GLN A 170 4.47 8.90 18.38
CA GLN A 170 4.70 9.09 19.79
C GLN A 170 4.36 7.80 20.56
N PHE A 171 5.18 6.77 20.40
CA PHE A 171 4.87 5.43 20.91
C PHE A 171 4.98 5.33 22.44
N GLU A 172 5.94 6.03 23.04
CA GLU A 172 6.17 5.99 24.50
C GLU A 172 4.99 6.57 25.29
N GLU A 173 4.46 7.72 24.83
CA GLU A 173 3.29 8.33 25.45
C GLU A 173 2.04 7.47 25.26
N ALA A 174 1.89 6.86 24.09
CA ALA A 174 0.79 5.94 23.83
C ALA A 174 0.87 4.69 24.72
N GLU A 175 2.07 4.17 24.94
CA GLU A 175 2.32 3.00 25.81
C GLU A 175 1.97 3.32 27.27
N LYS A 176 2.46 4.43 27.81
CA LYS A 176 2.14 4.88 29.18
C LYS A 176 0.64 5.03 29.40
N LEU A 177 -0.04 5.69 28.44
CA LEU A 177 -1.49 5.89 28.52
C LEU A 177 -2.27 4.57 28.47
N LEU A 178 -1.85 3.62 27.63
CA LEU A 178 -2.50 2.31 27.54
C LEU A 178 -2.22 1.43 28.74
N GLN A 179 -1.05 1.52 29.37
CA GLN A 179 -0.74 0.86 30.64
C GLN A 179 -1.62 1.38 31.78
N GLN A 180 -1.87 2.70 31.84
CA GLN A 180 -2.82 3.28 32.77
C GLN A 180 -4.25 2.76 32.53
N CYS A 181 -4.66 2.65 31.25
CA CYS A 181 -5.97 2.07 30.93
C CYS A 181 -6.09 0.61 31.41
N ILE A 182 -5.05 -0.20 31.27
CA ILE A 182 -5.01 -1.60 31.75
C ILE A 182 -5.11 -1.63 33.28
N TYR A 183 -4.47 -0.71 33.97
CA TYR A 183 -4.52 -0.64 35.42
C TYR A 183 -5.93 -0.36 35.95
N TYR A 184 -6.67 0.61 35.33
CA TYR A 184 -8.02 0.98 35.80
C TYR A 184 -9.11 0.04 35.28
N TRP A 185 -8.94 -0.56 34.09
CA TRP A 185 -9.91 -1.46 33.45
C TRP A 185 -9.25 -2.77 32.99
N PRO A 186 -8.81 -3.61 33.92
CA PRO A 186 -8.14 -4.87 33.57
C PRO A 186 -9.05 -5.86 32.83
N GLU A 187 -10.34 -5.78 33.02
CA GLU A 187 -11.35 -6.65 32.39
C GLU A 187 -11.59 -6.32 30.91
N ASP A 188 -11.22 -5.10 30.46
CA ASP A 188 -11.45 -4.68 29.09
C ASP A 188 -10.28 -5.10 28.16
N GLY A 189 -10.58 -5.92 27.17
CA GLY A 189 -9.57 -6.38 26.22
C GLY A 189 -9.03 -5.32 25.25
N ARG A 190 -9.73 -4.19 25.07
CA ARG A 190 -9.38 -3.14 24.08
C ARG A 190 -8.03 -2.47 24.36
N PRO A 191 -7.66 -2.11 25.58
CA PRO A 191 -6.32 -1.58 25.89
C PRO A 191 -5.20 -2.57 25.57
N TYR A 192 -5.37 -3.86 25.88
CA TYR A 192 -4.38 -4.89 25.57
C TYR A 192 -4.17 -5.04 24.06
N VAL A 193 -5.26 -5.05 23.29
CA VAL A 193 -5.19 -5.08 21.84
C VAL A 193 -4.50 -3.84 21.26
N ALA A 194 -4.77 -2.66 21.83
CA ALA A 194 -4.15 -1.41 21.40
C ALA A 194 -2.65 -1.40 21.73
N LEU A 195 -2.27 -1.76 22.95
CA LEU A 195 -0.88 -1.83 23.40
C LEU A 195 -0.07 -2.86 22.61
N GLY A 196 -0.61 -4.05 22.42
CA GLY A 196 0.04 -5.08 21.60
C GLY A 196 0.26 -4.64 20.14
N LYS A 197 -0.67 -3.85 19.57
CA LYS A 197 -0.48 -3.25 18.23
C LYS A 197 0.63 -2.18 18.21
N VAL A 198 0.78 -1.39 19.27
CA VAL A 198 1.85 -0.39 19.41
C VAL A 198 3.21 -1.11 19.48
N LEU A 199 3.36 -2.07 20.38
CA LEU A 199 4.58 -2.87 20.55
C LEU A 199 4.97 -3.63 19.26
N ARG A 200 3.99 -4.19 18.54
CA ARG A 200 4.23 -4.82 17.23
C ARG A 200 4.81 -3.83 16.21
N ARG A 201 4.36 -2.56 16.20
CA ARG A 201 4.91 -1.53 15.31
C ARG A 201 6.35 -1.14 15.66
N GLN A 202 6.72 -1.26 16.93
CA GLN A 202 8.07 -1.06 17.42
C GLN A 202 8.96 -2.31 17.26
N SER A 203 8.42 -3.41 16.68
CA SER A 203 9.10 -4.71 16.55
C SER A 203 9.47 -5.38 17.89
N ARG A 204 8.83 -4.96 19.00
CA ARG A 204 9.00 -5.54 20.36
C ARG A 204 8.06 -6.75 20.54
N ALA A 205 8.37 -7.83 19.82
CA ALA A 205 7.47 -8.99 19.72
C ALA A 205 7.30 -9.77 21.03
N SER A 206 8.34 -9.87 21.86
CA SER A 206 8.30 -10.56 23.15
C SER A 206 7.34 -9.90 24.12
N GLU A 207 7.40 -8.58 24.20
CA GLU A 207 6.54 -7.80 25.08
C GLU A 207 5.09 -7.79 24.56
N ALA A 208 4.89 -7.70 23.24
CA ALA A 208 3.57 -7.83 22.67
C ALA A 208 2.92 -9.19 22.99
N ARG A 209 3.69 -10.29 23.01
CA ARG A 209 3.21 -11.61 23.46
C ARG A 209 2.74 -11.58 24.91
N SER A 210 3.58 -11.06 25.81
CA SER A 210 3.24 -10.95 27.23
C SER A 210 1.97 -10.12 27.47
N VAL A 211 1.80 -9.02 26.72
CA VAL A 211 0.59 -8.20 26.81
C VAL A 211 -0.65 -8.96 26.34
N TYR A 212 -0.58 -9.67 25.22
CA TYR A 212 -1.71 -10.47 24.73
C TYR A 212 -2.03 -11.64 25.66
N GLU A 213 -1.03 -12.28 26.26
CA GLU A 213 -1.20 -13.34 27.23
C GLU A 213 -1.91 -12.84 28.49
N LYS A 214 -1.44 -11.73 29.07
CA LYS A 214 -2.11 -11.07 30.20
C LYS A 214 -3.55 -10.68 29.84
N GLY A 215 -3.77 -10.11 28.65
CA GLY A 215 -5.09 -9.74 28.20
C GLY A 215 -6.02 -10.94 28.01
N SER A 216 -5.52 -12.08 27.52
CA SER A 216 -6.33 -13.29 27.39
C SER A 216 -6.70 -13.89 28.76
N GLN A 217 -5.80 -13.82 29.73
CA GLN A 217 -6.08 -14.24 31.11
C GLN A 217 -7.10 -13.32 31.78
N ALA A 218 -6.92 -12.00 31.65
CA ALA A 218 -7.81 -11.00 32.25
C ALA A 218 -9.23 -11.00 31.66
N THR A 219 -9.41 -11.50 30.43
CA THR A 219 -10.71 -11.63 29.75
C THR A 219 -11.20 -13.09 29.71
N GLU A 220 -10.65 -13.98 30.54
CA GLU A 220 -11.00 -15.40 30.65
C GLU A 220 -10.99 -16.15 29.29
N GLY A 221 -10.27 -15.62 28.31
CA GLY A 221 -10.17 -16.19 26.97
C GLY A 221 -11.34 -15.90 26.02
N GLU A 222 -12.37 -15.22 26.46
CA GLU A 222 -13.57 -14.94 25.67
C GLU A 222 -13.37 -13.89 24.55
N ASN A 223 -12.29 -13.08 24.63
CA ASN A 223 -12.08 -11.99 23.69
C ASN A 223 -11.40 -12.43 22.40
N ALA A 224 -12.18 -12.69 21.34
CA ALA A 224 -11.71 -13.10 20.03
C ALA A 224 -10.71 -12.10 19.38
N PHE A 225 -10.82 -10.80 19.70
CA PHE A 225 -9.91 -9.78 19.14
C PHE A 225 -8.49 -9.92 19.66
N ILE A 226 -8.30 -10.31 20.93
CA ILE A 226 -6.97 -10.54 21.50
C ILE A 226 -6.30 -11.72 20.80
N TRP A 227 -7.01 -12.85 20.72
CA TRP A 227 -6.53 -14.05 20.04
C TRP A 227 -6.18 -13.79 18.57
N GLN A 228 -7.03 -13.06 17.87
CA GLN A 228 -6.80 -12.69 16.47
C GLN A 228 -5.56 -11.78 16.30
N CYS A 229 -5.38 -10.77 17.17
CA CYS A 229 -4.22 -9.89 17.08
C CYS A 229 -2.92 -10.61 17.44
N TRP A 230 -2.96 -11.51 18.41
CA TRP A 230 -1.84 -12.38 18.76
C TRP A 230 -1.50 -13.34 17.62
N ALA A 231 -2.49 -13.99 17.02
CA ALA A 231 -2.30 -14.85 15.86
C ALA A 231 -1.63 -14.13 14.68
N VAL A 232 -2.02 -12.87 14.42
CA VAL A 232 -1.39 -12.04 13.38
C VAL A 232 0.06 -11.71 13.74
N LEU A 233 0.38 -11.43 15.00
CA LEU A 233 1.76 -11.23 15.45
C LEU A 233 2.62 -12.48 15.20
N GLU A 234 2.16 -13.67 15.60
CA GLU A 234 2.89 -14.93 15.38
C GLU A 234 3.02 -15.27 13.89
N SER A 235 2.02 -14.93 13.08
CA SER A 235 2.09 -15.07 11.61
C SER A 235 3.16 -14.16 10.99
N ASP A 236 3.33 -12.94 11.51
CA ASP A 236 4.35 -12.01 10.99
C ASP A 236 5.78 -12.43 11.39
N ILE A 237 5.92 -13.12 12.53
CA ILE A 237 7.22 -13.66 13.00
C ILE A 237 7.57 -14.98 12.28
N GLY A 238 6.59 -15.62 11.63
CA GLY A 238 6.76 -16.90 10.95
C GLY A 238 6.40 -18.14 11.81
N ASN A 239 5.87 -17.95 13.02
CA ASN A 239 5.43 -19.05 13.89
C ASN A 239 4.06 -19.61 13.47
N VAL A 240 4.00 -20.20 12.27
CA VAL A 240 2.77 -20.68 11.64
C VAL A 240 1.97 -21.65 12.52
N ARG A 241 2.64 -22.59 13.21
CA ARG A 241 1.97 -23.56 14.09
C ARG A 241 1.24 -22.88 15.24
N ARG A 242 1.87 -21.89 15.89
CA ARG A 242 1.27 -21.13 16.99
C ARG A 242 0.15 -20.21 16.48
N ALA A 243 0.36 -19.54 15.36
CA ALA A 243 -0.66 -18.69 14.73
C ALA A 243 -1.94 -19.46 14.41
N ARG A 244 -1.83 -20.71 13.89
CA ARG A 244 -3.00 -21.58 13.65
C ARG A 244 -3.80 -21.88 14.91
N LYS A 245 -3.13 -22.24 16.03
CA LYS A 245 -3.80 -22.49 17.31
C LYS A 245 -4.52 -21.26 17.84
N LEU A 246 -3.91 -20.09 17.71
CA LEU A 246 -4.48 -18.81 18.16
C LEU A 246 -5.67 -18.36 17.30
N PHE A 247 -5.62 -18.57 15.98
CA PHE A 247 -6.78 -18.33 15.13
C PHE A 247 -7.93 -19.29 15.43
N ASP A 248 -7.62 -20.55 15.72
CA ASP A 248 -8.63 -21.52 16.15
C ASP A 248 -9.28 -21.07 17.45
N ALA A 249 -8.49 -20.70 18.47
CA ALA A 249 -9.01 -20.14 19.71
C ALA A 249 -9.88 -18.88 19.48
N ALA A 250 -9.47 -17.98 18.58
CA ALA A 250 -10.28 -16.82 18.21
C ALA A 250 -11.64 -17.19 17.60
N THR A 251 -11.68 -18.23 16.77
CA THR A 251 -12.92 -18.69 16.13
C THR A 251 -13.81 -19.53 17.06
N VAL A 252 -13.24 -20.11 18.12
CA VAL A 252 -13.99 -20.78 19.19
C VAL A 252 -14.61 -19.75 20.13
N ALA A 253 -13.83 -18.71 20.53
CA ALA A 253 -14.32 -17.64 21.38
C ALA A 253 -15.48 -16.86 20.72
N ASP A 254 -15.35 -16.55 19.44
CA ASP A 254 -16.45 -15.94 18.67
C ASP A 254 -16.50 -16.46 17.23
N LYS A 255 -17.49 -17.31 16.95
CA LYS A 255 -17.74 -17.86 15.60
C LYS A 255 -18.13 -16.79 14.57
N ARG A 256 -18.64 -15.63 15.02
CA ARG A 256 -19.04 -14.52 14.16
C ARG A 256 -17.91 -13.52 13.93
N HIS A 257 -16.73 -13.73 14.52
CA HIS A 257 -15.58 -12.86 14.35
C HIS A 257 -14.93 -13.03 12.96
N ILE A 258 -15.44 -12.29 11.97
CA ILE A 258 -14.99 -12.33 10.55
C ILE A 258 -13.48 -12.16 10.40
N ALA A 259 -12.86 -11.26 11.18
CA ALA A 259 -11.45 -10.95 11.07
C ALA A 259 -10.54 -12.14 11.43
N ALA A 260 -10.97 -13.02 12.34
CA ALA A 260 -10.24 -14.24 12.66
C ALA A 260 -10.27 -15.24 11.50
N TRP A 261 -11.46 -15.53 10.94
CA TRP A 261 -11.59 -16.41 9.79
C TRP A 261 -10.80 -15.91 8.58
N HIS A 262 -10.92 -14.63 8.25
CA HIS A 262 -10.19 -14.02 7.15
C HIS A 262 -8.67 -14.03 7.39
N GLY A 263 -8.21 -13.66 8.59
CA GLY A 263 -6.80 -13.69 8.97
C GLY A 263 -6.20 -15.10 8.87
N TRP A 264 -6.94 -16.12 9.34
CA TRP A 264 -6.53 -17.52 9.21
C TRP A 264 -6.46 -17.96 7.75
N ALA A 265 -7.46 -17.62 6.94
CA ALA A 265 -7.44 -17.94 5.52
C ALA A 265 -6.25 -17.28 4.80
N VAL A 266 -5.91 -16.04 5.13
CA VAL A 266 -4.74 -15.34 4.59
C VAL A 266 -3.43 -16.02 5.01
N LEU A 267 -3.32 -16.51 6.25
CA LEU A 267 -2.18 -17.30 6.71
C LEU A 267 -2.02 -18.57 5.86
N GLU A 268 -3.10 -19.36 5.69
CA GLU A 268 -3.04 -20.59 4.89
C GLU A 268 -2.77 -20.31 3.40
N LEU A 269 -3.17 -19.15 2.87
CA LEU A 269 -2.81 -18.71 1.51
C LEU A 269 -1.32 -18.39 1.37
N LYS A 270 -0.70 -17.82 2.41
CA LYS A 270 0.75 -17.59 2.45
C LYS A 270 1.54 -18.89 2.44
N GLU A 271 1.02 -19.89 3.16
CA GLU A 271 1.60 -21.24 3.24
C GLU A 271 1.27 -22.14 2.02
N GLY A 272 0.54 -21.63 1.03
CA GLY A 272 0.16 -22.38 -0.16
C GLY A 272 -1.02 -23.37 0.04
N ASN A 273 -1.63 -23.43 1.21
CA ASN A 273 -2.74 -24.34 1.54
C ASN A 273 -4.09 -23.85 0.98
N ILE A 274 -4.21 -23.80 -0.34
CA ILE A 274 -5.37 -23.23 -1.05
C ILE A 274 -6.69 -23.90 -0.65
N LYS A 275 -6.70 -25.25 -0.52
CA LYS A 275 -7.91 -26.01 -0.15
C LYS A 275 -8.43 -25.61 1.23
N LYS A 276 -7.52 -25.46 2.21
CA LYS A 276 -7.85 -25.08 3.58
C LYS A 276 -8.33 -23.63 3.66
N ALA A 277 -7.65 -22.71 2.97
CA ALA A 277 -8.04 -21.31 2.89
C ALA A 277 -9.47 -21.14 2.32
N ARG A 278 -9.79 -21.87 1.23
CA ARG A 278 -11.15 -21.88 0.64
C ARG A 278 -12.20 -22.35 1.66
N ASN A 279 -11.92 -23.42 2.39
CA ASN A 279 -12.83 -23.95 3.39
C ASN A 279 -13.05 -22.95 4.55
N LEU A 280 -11.99 -22.28 5.01
CA LEU A 280 -12.07 -21.25 6.05
C LEU A 280 -12.90 -20.03 5.59
N LEU A 281 -12.70 -19.56 4.36
CA LEU A 281 -13.51 -18.47 3.79
C LEU A 281 -14.97 -18.89 3.59
N GLY A 282 -15.24 -20.15 3.21
CA GLY A 282 -16.59 -20.70 3.14
C GLY A 282 -17.28 -20.74 4.51
N LYS A 283 -16.55 -21.14 5.57
CA LYS A 283 -17.05 -21.08 6.96
C LYS A 283 -17.32 -19.63 7.39
N ALA A 284 -16.44 -18.67 7.04
CA ALA A 284 -16.66 -17.26 7.32
C ALA A 284 -17.97 -16.75 6.71
N ILE A 285 -18.26 -17.10 5.46
CA ILE A 285 -19.53 -16.74 4.81
C ILE A 285 -20.72 -17.38 5.54
N LYS A 286 -20.61 -18.67 5.92
CA LYS A 286 -21.67 -19.39 6.59
C LYS A 286 -22.03 -18.84 7.97
N TYR A 287 -21.02 -18.50 8.79
CA TYR A 287 -21.24 -18.08 10.18
C TYR A 287 -21.43 -16.57 10.33
N CYS A 288 -20.79 -15.79 9.46
CA CYS A 288 -20.76 -14.33 9.58
C CYS A 288 -21.59 -13.61 8.51
N GLY A 289 -22.21 -14.33 7.58
CA GLY A 289 -23.01 -13.74 6.50
C GLY A 289 -22.20 -13.16 5.34
N GLY A 290 -20.87 -13.25 5.38
CA GLY A 290 -19.98 -12.69 4.38
C GLY A 290 -19.70 -11.18 4.56
N ASN A 291 -18.52 -10.76 4.13
CA ASN A 291 -18.07 -9.37 4.14
C ASN A 291 -17.29 -9.15 2.83
N GLU A 292 -17.17 -7.88 2.41
CA GLU A 292 -16.43 -7.50 1.21
C GLU A 292 -15.04 -8.13 1.12
N TYR A 293 -14.28 -8.15 2.24
CA TYR A 293 -12.92 -8.71 2.28
C TYR A 293 -12.90 -10.23 2.08
N VAL A 294 -13.87 -10.93 2.67
CA VAL A 294 -13.98 -12.38 2.55
C VAL A 294 -14.35 -12.76 1.11
N TYR A 295 -15.37 -12.09 0.54
CA TYR A 295 -15.76 -12.28 -0.85
C TYR A 295 -14.64 -11.93 -1.82
N GLN A 296 -13.95 -10.80 -1.61
CA GLN A 296 -12.82 -10.37 -2.44
C GLN A 296 -11.67 -11.39 -2.41
N THR A 297 -11.30 -11.87 -1.21
CA THR A 297 -10.20 -12.83 -1.05
C THR A 297 -10.56 -14.17 -1.70
N LEU A 298 -11.80 -14.63 -1.53
CA LEU A 298 -12.29 -15.86 -2.16
C LEU A 298 -12.34 -15.70 -3.69
N ALA A 299 -12.81 -14.55 -4.19
CA ALA A 299 -12.83 -14.25 -5.62
C ALA A 299 -11.43 -14.28 -6.25
N LEU A 300 -10.45 -13.68 -5.58
CA LEU A 300 -9.05 -13.74 -6.03
C LEU A 300 -8.50 -15.16 -6.02
N LEU A 301 -8.93 -15.98 -5.07
CA LEU A 301 -8.52 -17.39 -4.98
C LEU A 301 -9.13 -18.21 -6.12
N GLU A 302 -10.43 -18.01 -6.42
CA GLU A 302 -11.08 -18.68 -7.54
C GLU A 302 -10.52 -18.21 -8.90
N ALA A 303 -10.21 -16.93 -9.05
CA ALA A 303 -9.54 -16.41 -10.24
C ALA A 303 -8.15 -17.05 -10.46
N LYS A 304 -7.38 -17.25 -9.37
CA LYS A 304 -6.09 -17.99 -9.46
C LYS A 304 -6.27 -19.46 -9.83
N ALA A 305 -7.41 -20.05 -9.50
CA ALA A 305 -7.77 -21.42 -9.88
C ALA A 305 -8.40 -21.48 -11.29
N ASN A 306 -8.37 -20.40 -12.06
CA ASN A 306 -8.99 -20.24 -13.39
C ASN A 306 -10.53 -20.42 -13.41
N ARG A 307 -11.21 -20.26 -12.27
CA ARG A 307 -12.66 -20.32 -12.16
C ARG A 307 -13.26 -18.91 -12.22
N TYR A 308 -13.18 -18.31 -13.38
CA TYR A 308 -13.48 -16.88 -13.56
C TYR A 308 -14.94 -16.52 -13.34
N GLU A 309 -15.88 -17.38 -13.73
CA GLU A 309 -17.32 -17.14 -13.51
C GLU A 309 -17.66 -17.07 -12.02
N GLN A 310 -17.09 -17.99 -11.23
CA GLN A 310 -17.25 -17.98 -9.77
C GLN A 310 -16.59 -16.74 -9.15
N ALA A 311 -15.41 -16.36 -9.64
CA ALA A 311 -14.73 -15.15 -9.19
C ALA A 311 -15.55 -13.89 -9.47
N GLN A 312 -16.12 -13.75 -10.67
CA GLN A 312 -17.01 -12.65 -11.03
C GLN A 312 -18.26 -12.59 -10.16
N TYR A 313 -18.89 -13.74 -9.89
CA TYR A 313 -20.02 -13.80 -8.96
C TYR A 313 -19.66 -13.29 -7.57
N LEU A 314 -18.52 -13.73 -7.02
CA LEU A 314 -18.04 -13.33 -5.71
C LEU A 314 -17.66 -11.84 -5.66
N PHE A 315 -17.05 -11.30 -6.72
CA PHE A 315 -16.80 -9.85 -6.82
C PHE A 315 -18.09 -9.04 -6.86
N ARG A 316 -19.13 -9.52 -7.56
CA ARG A 316 -20.46 -8.88 -7.52
C ARG A 316 -21.04 -8.87 -6.10
N GLN A 317 -20.86 -9.93 -5.32
CA GLN A 317 -21.28 -9.94 -3.92
C GLN A 317 -20.44 -8.97 -3.07
N ALA A 318 -19.11 -8.96 -3.24
CA ALA A 318 -18.22 -8.01 -2.54
C ALA A 318 -18.62 -6.55 -2.78
N THR A 319 -18.87 -6.19 -4.05
CA THR A 319 -19.28 -4.83 -4.43
C THR A 319 -20.70 -4.47 -4.03
N LYS A 320 -21.59 -5.46 -3.85
CA LYS A 320 -22.93 -5.25 -3.25
C LYS A 320 -22.83 -5.00 -1.76
N CYS A 321 -21.95 -5.71 -1.03
CA CYS A 321 -21.74 -5.47 0.39
C CYS A 321 -21.19 -4.07 0.66
N ASN A 322 -20.24 -3.61 -0.14
CA ASN A 322 -19.68 -2.27 -0.02
C ASN A 322 -19.40 -1.65 -1.40
N PRO A 323 -20.34 -0.88 -1.95
CA PRO A 323 -20.15 -0.20 -3.24
C PRO A 323 -19.02 0.84 -3.25
N GLN A 324 -18.68 1.40 -2.08
CA GLN A 324 -17.61 2.39 -1.92
C GLN A 324 -16.22 1.76 -1.77
N SER A 325 -16.11 0.44 -1.80
CA SER A 325 -14.83 -0.26 -1.72
C SER A 325 -14.07 -0.18 -3.05
N CYS A 326 -13.24 0.83 -3.21
CA CYS A 326 -12.34 0.94 -4.36
C CYS A 326 -11.46 -0.31 -4.54
N ALA A 327 -11.06 -0.95 -3.44
CA ALA A 327 -10.22 -2.13 -3.48
C ALA A 327 -10.89 -3.33 -4.17
N SER A 328 -12.18 -3.55 -3.91
CA SER A 328 -12.95 -4.64 -4.53
C SER A 328 -13.12 -4.42 -6.04
N TRP A 329 -13.44 -3.18 -6.44
CA TRP A 329 -13.54 -2.82 -7.86
C TRP A 329 -12.20 -2.97 -8.59
N LEU A 330 -11.09 -2.53 -7.98
CA LEU A 330 -9.75 -2.66 -8.55
C LEU A 330 -9.30 -4.12 -8.66
N ALA A 331 -9.57 -4.94 -7.63
CA ALA A 331 -9.23 -6.36 -7.67
C ALA A 331 -9.99 -7.07 -8.79
N TRP A 332 -11.27 -6.75 -8.97
CA TRP A 332 -12.07 -7.28 -10.08
C TRP A 332 -11.53 -6.80 -11.43
N ALA A 333 -11.26 -5.50 -11.59
CA ALA A 333 -10.69 -4.95 -12.82
C ALA A 333 -9.36 -5.62 -13.20
N GLN A 334 -8.51 -5.92 -12.21
CA GLN A 334 -7.24 -6.63 -12.46
C GLN A 334 -7.45 -8.07 -12.94
N VAL A 335 -8.48 -8.76 -12.47
CA VAL A 335 -8.84 -10.10 -12.94
C VAL A 335 -9.36 -10.04 -14.38
N GLU A 336 -10.27 -9.10 -14.69
CA GLU A 336 -10.77 -8.93 -16.06
C GLU A 336 -9.65 -8.51 -17.04
N MET A 337 -8.69 -7.71 -16.58
CA MET A 337 -7.50 -7.35 -17.36
C MET A 337 -6.62 -8.58 -17.67
N GLN A 338 -6.52 -9.53 -16.74
CA GLN A 338 -5.77 -10.78 -16.97
C GLN A 338 -6.46 -11.69 -17.99
N GLN A 339 -7.76 -11.54 -18.16
CA GLN A 339 -8.57 -12.24 -19.16
C GLN A 339 -8.66 -11.49 -20.51
N GLU A 340 -7.94 -10.39 -20.64
CA GLU A 340 -7.99 -9.53 -21.82
C GLU A 340 -9.38 -8.91 -22.09
N ASN A 341 -10.28 -8.96 -21.08
CA ASN A 341 -11.62 -8.38 -21.18
C ASN A 341 -11.58 -6.86 -20.97
N ASN A 342 -10.96 -6.17 -21.92
CA ASN A 342 -10.61 -4.75 -21.82
C ASN A 342 -11.82 -3.82 -21.61
N ARG A 343 -13.01 -4.18 -22.14
CA ARG A 343 -14.23 -3.36 -21.96
C ARG A 343 -14.71 -3.42 -20.52
N ALA A 344 -14.81 -4.62 -19.95
CA ALA A 344 -15.20 -4.82 -18.55
C ALA A 344 -14.19 -4.18 -17.60
N ALA A 345 -12.89 -4.36 -17.86
CA ALA A 345 -11.84 -3.76 -17.05
C ALA A 345 -11.95 -2.23 -16.98
N ARG A 346 -12.18 -1.54 -18.12
CA ARG A 346 -12.40 -0.09 -18.15
C ARG A 346 -13.57 0.36 -17.30
N HIS A 347 -14.72 -0.31 -17.45
CA HIS A 347 -15.90 0.01 -16.65
C HIS A 347 -15.65 -0.16 -15.14
N LEU A 348 -14.94 -1.23 -14.75
CA LEU A 348 -14.61 -1.49 -13.35
C LEU A 348 -13.59 -0.48 -12.79
N PHE A 349 -12.59 -0.04 -13.58
CA PHE A 349 -11.68 1.04 -13.18
C PHE A 349 -12.43 2.36 -13.00
N GLU A 350 -13.38 2.66 -13.88
CA GLU A 350 -14.23 3.84 -13.74
C GLU A 350 -15.03 3.79 -12.43
N LYS A 351 -15.67 2.65 -12.12
CA LYS A 351 -16.36 2.43 -10.83
C LYS A 351 -15.42 2.55 -9.63
N ALA A 352 -14.20 2.04 -9.72
CA ALA A 352 -13.21 2.15 -8.67
C ALA A 352 -12.84 3.60 -8.35
N VAL A 353 -12.66 4.42 -9.39
CA VAL A 353 -12.35 5.85 -9.24
C VAL A 353 -13.56 6.64 -8.74
N GLN A 354 -14.78 6.32 -9.20
CA GLN A 354 -16.02 6.92 -8.69
C GLN A 354 -16.21 6.61 -7.21
N ALA A 355 -15.94 5.36 -6.78
CA ALA A 355 -16.03 4.96 -5.37
C ALA A 355 -15.04 5.70 -4.47
N SER A 356 -13.84 5.99 -4.94
CA SER A 356 -12.83 6.74 -4.16
C SER A 356 -11.94 7.58 -5.06
N PRO A 357 -12.34 8.82 -5.41
CA PRO A 357 -11.59 9.71 -6.31
C PRO A 357 -10.19 10.08 -5.80
N LYS A 358 -10.00 10.13 -4.47
CA LYS A 358 -8.71 10.42 -3.84
C LYS A 358 -7.76 9.22 -3.75
N ASN A 359 -8.17 8.04 -4.23
CA ASN A 359 -7.31 6.87 -4.22
C ASN A 359 -6.31 6.93 -5.38
N ARG A 360 -5.08 7.37 -5.09
CA ARG A 360 -3.98 7.47 -6.08
C ARG A 360 -3.71 6.16 -6.82
N PHE A 361 -3.86 5.02 -6.12
CA PHE A 361 -3.56 3.70 -6.67
C PHE A 361 -4.52 3.32 -7.80
N ALA A 362 -5.79 3.72 -7.71
CA ALA A 362 -6.78 3.48 -8.76
C ALA A 362 -6.40 4.20 -10.07
N TRP A 363 -6.07 5.49 -9.98
CA TRP A 363 -5.63 6.28 -11.13
C TRP A 363 -4.35 5.74 -11.76
N HIS A 364 -3.39 5.35 -10.91
CA HIS A 364 -2.12 4.80 -11.36
C HIS A 364 -2.30 3.48 -12.12
N VAL A 365 -3.04 2.51 -11.56
CA VAL A 365 -3.25 1.19 -12.19
C VAL A 365 -4.06 1.33 -13.49
N TRP A 366 -5.10 2.18 -13.49
CA TRP A 366 -5.89 2.43 -14.70
C TRP A 366 -5.04 3.07 -15.80
N ALA A 367 -4.24 4.06 -15.47
CA ALA A 367 -3.36 4.71 -16.43
C ALA A 367 -2.32 3.73 -17.03
N LEU A 368 -1.73 2.87 -16.20
CA LEU A 368 -0.82 1.82 -16.69
C LEU A 368 -1.53 0.82 -17.61
N PHE A 369 -2.76 0.47 -17.30
CA PHE A 369 -3.58 -0.40 -18.13
C PHE A 369 -3.83 0.23 -19.50
N GLU A 370 -4.27 1.50 -19.58
CA GLU A 370 -4.48 2.19 -20.86
C GLU A 370 -3.16 2.39 -21.63
N ALA A 371 -2.04 2.65 -20.92
CA ALA A 371 -0.72 2.74 -21.54
C ALA A 371 -0.28 1.41 -22.19
N ASN A 372 -0.56 0.29 -21.52
CA ASN A 372 -0.26 -1.04 -22.06
C ASN A 372 -1.12 -1.40 -23.28
N LEU A 373 -2.33 -0.86 -23.37
CA LEU A 373 -3.21 -1.00 -24.55
C LEU A 373 -2.87 -0.03 -25.68
N GLY A 374 -1.82 0.80 -25.51
CA GLY A 374 -1.41 1.78 -26.51
C GLY A 374 -2.22 3.09 -26.49
N SER A 375 -3.19 3.25 -25.58
CA SER A 375 -3.98 4.47 -25.43
C SER A 375 -3.24 5.53 -24.61
N ILE A 376 -2.11 6.03 -25.14
CA ILE A 376 -1.17 6.90 -24.41
C ILE A 376 -1.82 8.20 -23.94
N ASP A 377 -2.64 8.84 -24.78
CA ASP A 377 -3.30 10.11 -24.43
C ASP A 377 -4.30 9.95 -23.29
N LYS A 378 -5.00 8.82 -23.25
CA LYS A 378 -5.88 8.49 -22.12
C LYS A 378 -5.06 8.27 -20.84
N ALA A 379 -3.98 7.50 -20.91
CA ALA A 379 -3.10 7.26 -19.77
C ALA A 379 -2.53 8.59 -19.24
N ARG A 380 -2.10 9.50 -20.13
CA ARG A 380 -1.62 10.84 -19.79
C ARG A 380 -2.68 11.67 -19.06
N LYS A 381 -3.92 11.66 -19.57
CA LYS A 381 -5.05 12.36 -18.95
C LYS A 381 -5.34 11.80 -17.56
N LEU A 382 -5.40 10.48 -17.41
CA LEU A 382 -5.66 9.81 -16.13
C LEU A 382 -4.60 10.14 -15.06
N LEU A 383 -3.31 10.13 -15.43
CA LEU A 383 -2.22 10.49 -14.49
C LEU A 383 -2.29 11.97 -14.11
N LYS A 384 -2.61 12.87 -15.04
CA LYS A 384 -2.78 14.29 -14.74
C LYS A 384 -3.97 14.52 -13.81
N ILE A 385 -5.12 13.90 -14.03
CA ILE A 385 -6.30 14.00 -13.16
C ILE A 385 -5.97 13.42 -11.77
N GLY A 386 -5.35 12.24 -11.72
CA GLY A 386 -4.92 11.62 -10.47
C GLY A 386 -3.99 12.53 -9.66
N HIS A 387 -3.04 13.22 -10.33
CA HIS A 387 -2.14 14.17 -9.68
C HIS A 387 -2.87 15.43 -9.19
N LEU A 388 -3.84 15.97 -9.96
CA LEU A 388 -4.66 17.10 -9.51
C LEU A 388 -5.44 16.78 -8.22
N LEU A 389 -5.92 15.54 -8.09
CA LEU A 389 -6.63 15.08 -6.89
C LEU A 389 -5.68 14.73 -5.73
N ASN A 390 -4.42 14.43 -6.03
CA ASN A 390 -3.38 14.05 -5.07
C ASN A 390 -2.09 14.86 -5.34
N PRO A 391 -2.07 16.18 -5.11
CA PRO A 391 -0.99 17.06 -5.57
C PRO A 391 0.35 16.81 -4.84
N ARG A 392 0.33 16.18 -3.67
CA ARG A 392 1.54 15.86 -2.89
C ARG A 392 2.11 14.46 -3.17
N ASP A 393 1.51 13.71 -4.10
CA ASP A 393 1.94 12.33 -4.37
C ASP A 393 3.02 12.29 -5.48
N PRO A 394 4.24 11.85 -5.19
CA PRO A 394 5.31 11.75 -6.17
C PRO A 394 5.12 10.58 -7.15
N VAL A 395 4.36 9.53 -6.78
CA VAL A 395 4.23 8.29 -7.57
C VAL A 395 3.53 8.54 -8.90
N LEU A 396 2.48 9.38 -8.90
CA LEU A 396 1.74 9.71 -10.13
C LEU A 396 2.61 10.52 -11.10
N LEU A 397 3.40 11.48 -10.59
CA LEU A 397 4.36 12.22 -11.41
C LEU A 397 5.49 11.34 -11.93
N GLN A 398 6.01 10.42 -11.10
CA GLN A 398 6.99 9.43 -11.53
C GLN A 398 6.46 8.59 -12.71
N SER A 399 5.22 8.13 -12.61
CA SER A 399 4.60 7.32 -13.65
C SER A 399 4.35 8.13 -14.93
N LEU A 400 3.95 9.40 -14.77
CA LEU A 400 3.81 10.33 -15.90
C LEU A 400 5.17 10.61 -16.56
N ALA A 401 6.23 10.81 -15.76
CA ALA A 401 7.59 10.99 -16.26
C ALA A 401 8.07 9.81 -17.10
N LEU A 402 7.85 8.58 -16.62
CA LEU A 402 8.19 7.38 -17.36
C LEU A 402 7.36 7.21 -18.65
N LEU A 403 6.09 7.60 -18.63
CA LEU A 403 5.23 7.58 -19.80
C LEU A 403 5.71 8.60 -20.84
N GLU A 404 6.02 9.84 -20.44
CA GLU A 404 6.51 10.88 -21.33
C GLU A 404 7.93 10.56 -21.86
N TYR A 405 8.78 9.92 -21.06
CA TYR A 405 10.08 9.44 -21.52
C TYR A 405 9.93 8.46 -22.70
N LYS A 406 8.96 7.55 -22.61
CA LYS A 406 8.74 6.53 -23.64
C LYS A 406 8.13 7.08 -24.92
N HIS A 407 7.27 8.10 -24.82
CA HIS A 407 6.38 8.52 -25.91
C HIS A 407 6.51 9.98 -26.32
N SER A 408 7.33 10.77 -25.63
CA SER A 408 7.53 12.19 -25.91
C SER A 408 9.03 12.54 -25.89
N SER A 409 9.54 13.11 -24.79
CA SER A 409 10.95 13.52 -24.72
C SER A 409 11.55 13.35 -23.33
N ALA A 410 12.87 13.10 -23.29
CA ALA A 410 13.65 13.03 -22.06
C ALA A 410 13.61 14.33 -21.26
N ASN A 411 13.54 15.49 -21.94
CA ASN A 411 13.53 16.80 -21.26
C ASN A 411 12.24 17.01 -20.44
N VAL A 412 11.07 16.68 -21.00
CA VAL A 412 9.81 16.72 -20.26
C VAL A 412 9.86 15.78 -19.07
N SER A 413 10.37 14.59 -19.28
CA SER A 413 10.54 13.60 -18.21
C SER A 413 11.44 14.10 -17.06
N ARG A 414 12.57 14.78 -17.39
CA ARG A 414 13.47 15.41 -16.39
C ARG A 414 12.75 16.43 -15.53
N VAL A 415 11.91 17.28 -16.13
CA VAL A 415 11.12 18.27 -15.40
C VAL A 415 10.15 17.58 -14.43
N LEU A 416 9.46 16.54 -14.89
CA LEU A 416 8.51 15.78 -14.06
C LEU A 416 9.21 15.04 -12.91
N PHE A 417 10.38 14.41 -13.16
CA PHE A 417 11.16 13.77 -12.10
C PHE A 417 11.68 14.77 -11.08
N ARG A 418 12.16 15.95 -11.53
CA ARG A 418 12.56 17.03 -10.64
C ARG A 418 11.40 17.43 -9.75
N ARG A 419 10.23 17.69 -10.33
CA ARG A 419 9.03 18.03 -9.55
C ARG A 419 8.62 16.93 -8.57
N ALA A 420 8.66 15.66 -8.98
CA ALA A 420 8.38 14.53 -8.09
C ALA A 420 9.35 14.45 -6.91
N SER A 421 10.65 14.73 -7.16
CA SER A 421 11.69 14.73 -6.12
C SER A 421 11.63 15.95 -5.18
N GLU A 422 11.04 17.05 -5.61
CA GLU A 422 10.75 18.23 -4.77
C GLU A 422 9.56 17.97 -3.83
N LEU A 423 8.55 17.24 -4.30
CA LEU A 423 7.36 16.89 -3.50
C LEU A 423 7.70 15.94 -2.34
N ASP A 424 8.53 14.95 -2.61
CA ASP A 424 9.00 14.02 -1.58
C ASP A 424 10.46 13.63 -1.87
N PRO A 425 11.43 14.34 -1.25
CA PRO A 425 12.84 14.04 -1.41
C PRO A 425 13.25 12.67 -0.88
N ARG A 426 12.47 12.08 0.06
CA ARG A 426 12.74 10.77 0.67
C ARG A 426 12.20 9.61 -0.14
N HIS A 427 11.43 9.87 -1.20
CA HIS A 427 10.86 8.81 -2.02
C HIS A 427 11.90 8.19 -2.96
N GLN A 428 12.61 7.17 -2.49
CA GLN A 428 13.67 6.47 -3.24
C GLN A 428 13.28 6.05 -4.67
N PRO A 429 12.08 5.49 -4.93
CA PRO A 429 11.72 5.03 -6.27
C PRO A 429 11.81 6.10 -7.36
N VAL A 430 11.58 7.38 -7.03
CA VAL A 430 11.72 8.50 -7.97
C VAL A 430 13.18 8.64 -8.43
N TRP A 431 14.14 8.60 -7.48
CA TRP A 431 15.56 8.72 -7.78
C TRP A 431 16.07 7.54 -8.60
N ILE A 432 15.59 6.34 -8.31
CA ILE A 432 15.94 5.11 -9.04
C ILE A 432 15.42 5.18 -10.48
N ALA A 433 14.16 5.56 -10.67
CA ALA A 433 13.55 5.67 -12.00
C ALA A 433 14.20 6.77 -12.84
N TRP A 434 14.53 7.90 -12.20
CA TRP A 434 15.26 8.99 -12.87
C TRP A 434 16.69 8.55 -13.24
N GLY A 435 17.41 7.88 -12.34
CA GLY A 435 18.73 7.32 -12.62
C GLY A 435 18.72 6.34 -13.79
N TRP A 436 17.71 5.47 -13.85
CA TRP A 436 17.51 4.56 -14.98
C TRP A 436 17.29 5.32 -16.31
N MET A 437 16.49 6.38 -16.31
CA MET A 437 16.26 7.21 -17.50
C MET A 437 17.56 7.87 -17.96
N GLU A 438 18.31 8.53 -17.05
CA GLU A 438 19.58 9.19 -17.40
C GLU A 438 20.63 8.19 -17.93
N TRP A 439 20.64 6.97 -17.37
CA TRP A 439 21.48 5.92 -17.93
C TRP A 439 21.11 5.58 -19.38
N LYS A 440 19.82 5.46 -19.68
CA LYS A 440 19.35 5.19 -21.05
C LYS A 440 19.66 6.31 -22.05
N GLU A 441 19.74 7.55 -21.57
CA GLU A 441 20.17 8.73 -22.33
C GLU A 441 21.71 8.84 -22.46
N GLY A 442 22.46 7.90 -21.87
CA GLY A 442 23.93 7.92 -21.90
C GLY A 442 24.59 8.79 -20.82
N ASN A 443 23.83 9.45 -19.96
CA ASN A 443 24.33 10.33 -18.90
C ASN A 443 24.79 9.53 -17.67
N LEU A 444 25.85 8.74 -17.82
CA LEU A 444 26.35 7.81 -16.78
C LEU A 444 26.70 8.50 -15.45
N ALA A 445 27.32 9.69 -15.51
CA ALA A 445 27.72 10.41 -14.32
C ALA A 445 26.51 10.85 -13.48
N THR A 446 25.46 11.35 -14.15
CA THR A 446 24.20 11.76 -13.49
C THR A 446 23.45 10.56 -12.94
N ALA A 447 23.37 9.45 -13.67
CA ALA A 447 22.74 8.21 -13.24
C ALA A 447 23.40 7.68 -11.95
N ARG A 448 24.75 7.60 -11.91
CA ARG A 448 25.50 7.20 -10.70
C ARG A 448 25.23 8.13 -9.51
N ARG A 449 25.15 9.43 -9.75
CA ARG A 449 24.85 10.42 -8.70
C ARG A 449 23.45 10.22 -8.12
N LEU A 450 22.45 9.95 -8.98
CA LEU A 450 21.08 9.70 -8.57
C LEU A 450 20.93 8.40 -7.78
N TYR A 451 21.60 7.32 -8.19
CA TYR A 451 21.63 6.07 -7.43
C TYR A 451 22.30 6.22 -6.05
N ARG A 452 23.42 6.95 -5.98
CA ARG A 452 24.05 7.28 -4.67
C ARG A 452 23.10 8.07 -3.78
N LYS A 453 22.38 9.04 -4.34
CA LYS A 453 21.39 9.81 -3.58
C LYS A 453 20.24 8.92 -3.07
N ALA A 454 19.75 8.01 -3.88
CA ALA A 454 18.74 7.04 -3.47
C ALA A 454 19.21 6.17 -2.29
N LEU A 455 20.44 5.66 -2.34
CA LEU A 455 21.02 4.83 -1.28
C LEU A 455 21.34 5.61 0.00
N ALA A 456 21.69 6.89 -0.11
CA ALA A 456 21.94 7.74 1.05
C ALA A 456 20.67 8.02 1.88
N LEU A 457 19.48 7.89 1.29
CA LEU A 457 18.21 8.07 2.00
C LEU A 457 17.85 6.89 2.90
N ASP A 458 18.07 5.69 2.41
CA ASP A 458 17.88 4.44 3.13
C ASP A 458 18.64 3.32 2.41
N SER A 459 19.57 2.68 3.11
CA SER A 459 20.40 1.61 2.57
C SER A 459 19.88 0.20 2.87
N THR A 460 18.85 0.07 3.72
CA THR A 460 18.37 -1.21 4.25
C THR A 460 17.03 -1.66 3.69
N SER A 461 16.34 -0.79 2.97
CA SER A 461 15.01 -1.08 2.43
C SER A 461 15.06 -2.01 1.21
N GLU A 462 13.94 -2.65 0.91
CA GLU A 462 13.76 -3.38 -0.35
C GLU A 462 13.98 -2.48 -1.58
N SER A 463 13.70 -1.18 -1.46
CA SER A 463 13.98 -0.20 -2.51
C SER A 463 15.49 0.01 -2.72
N ALA A 464 16.29 -0.04 -1.64
CA ALA A 464 17.74 0.01 -1.73
C ALA A 464 18.31 -1.22 -2.47
N ALA A 465 17.77 -2.41 -2.20
CA ALA A 465 18.17 -3.61 -2.95
C ALA A 465 17.90 -3.46 -4.45
N ARG A 466 16.73 -2.91 -4.82
CA ARG A 466 16.41 -2.62 -6.24
C ARG A 466 17.31 -1.53 -6.83
N CYS A 467 17.69 -0.53 -6.05
CA CYS A 467 18.64 0.50 -6.48
C CYS A 467 20.01 -0.10 -6.77
N LEU A 468 20.54 -0.93 -5.88
CA LEU A 468 21.81 -1.61 -6.04
C LEU A 468 21.79 -2.56 -7.26
N GLN A 469 20.70 -3.29 -7.46
CA GLN A 469 20.52 -4.14 -8.64
C GLN A 469 20.50 -3.30 -9.92
N ALA A 470 19.75 -2.20 -9.98
CA ALA A 470 19.69 -1.33 -11.16
C ALA A 470 21.03 -0.68 -11.46
N TRP A 471 21.77 -0.28 -10.42
CA TRP A 471 23.12 0.25 -10.56
C TRP A 471 24.10 -0.84 -11.00
N GLY A 472 24.01 -2.06 -10.47
CA GLY A 472 24.79 -3.23 -10.91
C GLY A 472 24.65 -3.50 -12.41
N VAL A 473 23.41 -3.44 -12.93
CA VAL A 473 23.13 -3.59 -14.37
C VAL A 473 23.75 -2.44 -15.18
N LEU A 474 23.74 -1.21 -14.67
CA LEU A 474 24.43 -0.08 -15.33
C LEU A 474 25.92 -0.38 -15.43
N GLU A 475 26.59 -0.75 -14.32
CA GLU A 475 28.04 -1.01 -14.32
C GLU A 475 28.41 -2.24 -15.18
N GLN A 476 27.56 -3.27 -15.23
CA GLN A 476 27.70 -4.40 -16.16
C GLN A 476 27.73 -3.93 -17.61
N ARG A 477 26.78 -3.07 -18.01
CA ARG A 477 26.68 -2.57 -19.39
C ARG A 477 27.80 -1.60 -19.78
N VAL A 478 28.42 -0.97 -18.80
CA VAL A 478 29.60 -0.10 -18.99
C VAL A 478 30.91 -0.91 -19.03
N GLY A 479 30.87 -2.20 -18.64
CA GLY A 479 32.02 -3.07 -18.59
C GLY A 479 32.73 -3.12 -17.22
N ASN A 480 32.22 -2.42 -16.22
CA ASN A 480 32.81 -2.43 -14.86
C ASN A 480 32.34 -3.66 -14.07
N LEU A 481 32.75 -4.84 -14.50
CA LEU A 481 32.28 -6.12 -13.95
C LEU A 481 32.59 -6.29 -12.46
N SER A 482 33.73 -5.79 -11.99
CA SER A 482 34.11 -5.85 -10.58
C SER A 482 33.18 -5.03 -9.70
N ALA A 483 32.75 -3.84 -10.18
CA ALA A 483 31.77 -3.02 -9.51
C ALA A 483 30.38 -3.65 -9.54
N ALA A 484 29.97 -4.20 -10.68
CA ALA A 484 28.69 -4.89 -10.84
C ALA A 484 28.55 -6.07 -9.85
N ARG A 485 29.58 -6.92 -9.73
CA ARG A 485 29.61 -8.03 -8.75
C ARG A 485 29.40 -7.54 -7.33
N ARG A 486 30.12 -6.50 -6.91
CA ARG A 486 29.96 -5.91 -5.56
C ARG A 486 28.56 -5.37 -5.34
N LEU A 487 27.97 -4.71 -6.32
CA LEU A 487 26.61 -4.14 -6.23
C LEU A 487 25.55 -5.24 -6.14
N PHE A 488 25.67 -6.32 -6.93
CA PHE A 488 24.76 -7.46 -6.83
C PHE A 488 24.89 -8.17 -5.48
N THR A 489 26.10 -8.39 -4.98
CA THR A 489 26.32 -8.96 -3.64
C THR A 489 25.70 -8.07 -2.56
N SER A 490 25.90 -6.75 -2.62
CA SER A 490 25.27 -5.80 -1.69
C SER A 490 23.75 -5.77 -1.83
N SER A 491 23.19 -5.94 -3.03
CA SER A 491 21.74 -6.06 -3.23
C SER A 491 21.17 -7.30 -2.54
N LEU A 492 21.87 -8.43 -2.64
CA LEU A 492 21.48 -9.71 -2.04
C LEU A 492 21.67 -9.73 -0.52
N SER A 493 22.64 -8.98 0.03
CA SER A 493 22.77 -8.83 1.48
C SER A 493 21.58 -8.08 2.10
N VAL A 494 20.95 -7.16 1.36
CA VAL A 494 19.73 -6.45 1.78
C VAL A 494 18.47 -7.29 1.53
N ASN A 495 18.39 -7.95 0.39
CA ASN A 495 17.25 -8.82 0.04
C ASN A 495 17.75 -10.09 -0.67
N SER A 496 18.02 -11.12 0.13
CA SER A 496 18.49 -12.43 -0.36
C SER A 496 17.47 -13.17 -1.23
N GLN A 497 16.17 -12.89 -1.08
CA GLN A 497 15.07 -13.50 -1.83
C GLN A 497 14.81 -12.86 -3.20
N SER A 498 15.67 -11.94 -3.65
CA SER A 498 15.48 -11.25 -4.93
C SER A 498 15.86 -12.12 -6.13
N TYR A 499 14.92 -12.92 -6.65
CA TYR A 499 15.10 -13.73 -7.86
C TYR A 499 15.72 -12.93 -9.02
N VAL A 500 15.24 -11.70 -9.23
CA VAL A 500 15.73 -10.84 -10.33
C VAL A 500 17.22 -10.54 -10.18
N THR A 501 17.70 -10.28 -8.97
CA THR A 501 19.12 -9.99 -8.73
C THR A 501 19.99 -11.23 -8.98
N TRP A 502 19.58 -12.39 -8.46
CA TRP A 502 20.28 -13.65 -8.66
C TRP A 502 20.40 -14.00 -10.14
N MET A 503 19.29 -13.95 -10.88
CA MET A 503 19.28 -14.30 -12.30
C MET A 503 20.04 -13.28 -13.17
N THR A 504 19.96 -11.98 -12.82
CA THR A 504 20.73 -10.94 -13.53
C THR A 504 22.24 -11.14 -13.34
N TRP A 505 22.64 -11.48 -12.11
CA TRP A 505 24.04 -11.77 -11.83
C TRP A 505 24.51 -13.05 -12.54
N ALA A 506 23.74 -14.12 -12.47
CA ALA A 506 24.05 -15.36 -13.20
C ALA A 506 24.19 -15.13 -14.71
N SER A 507 23.26 -14.38 -15.33
CA SER A 507 23.36 -14.03 -16.75
C SER A 507 24.59 -13.19 -17.08
N MET A 508 24.99 -12.30 -16.18
CA MET A 508 26.23 -11.53 -16.35
C MET A 508 27.48 -12.46 -16.38
N GLU A 509 27.57 -13.42 -15.45
CA GLU A 509 28.72 -14.35 -15.43
C GLU A 509 28.69 -15.27 -16.66
N GLU A 510 27.55 -15.69 -17.14
CA GLU A 510 27.37 -16.48 -18.36
C GLU A 510 27.82 -15.70 -19.61
N GLU A 511 27.42 -14.43 -19.75
CA GLU A 511 27.86 -13.51 -20.82
C GLU A 511 29.38 -13.30 -20.82
N GLN A 512 30.04 -13.48 -19.66
CA GLN A 512 31.51 -13.37 -19.50
C GLN A 512 32.27 -14.68 -19.72
N GLY A 513 31.57 -15.75 -20.13
CA GLY A 513 32.19 -17.06 -20.35
C GLY A 513 32.47 -17.85 -19.08
N ASN A 514 31.79 -17.53 -17.97
CA ASN A 514 31.93 -18.25 -16.70
C ASN A 514 30.67 -19.09 -16.39
N PRO A 515 30.30 -20.11 -17.19
CA PRO A 515 29.04 -20.84 -17.00
C PRO A 515 28.99 -21.60 -15.67
N VAL A 516 30.10 -22.12 -15.19
CA VAL A 516 30.17 -22.84 -13.90
C VAL A 516 29.77 -21.92 -12.77
N ARG A 517 30.29 -20.69 -12.74
CA ARG A 517 29.93 -19.69 -11.71
C ARG A 517 28.49 -19.21 -11.84
N ALA A 518 27.98 -19.10 -13.05
CA ALA A 518 26.58 -18.77 -13.27
C ALA A 518 25.66 -19.84 -12.70
N GLU A 519 26.02 -21.12 -12.84
CA GLU A 519 25.25 -22.23 -12.29
C GLU A 519 25.36 -22.32 -10.77
N GLU A 520 26.53 -22.05 -10.20
CA GLU A 520 26.70 -21.92 -8.73
C GLU A 520 25.75 -20.83 -8.15
N ILE A 521 25.66 -19.67 -8.79
CA ILE A 521 24.79 -18.57 -8.37
C ILE A 521 23.33 -18.99 -8.45
N ARG A 522 22.89 -19.70 -9.50
CA ARG A 522 21.55 -20.24 -9.63
C ARG A 522 21.25 -21.26 -8.53
N ASN A 523 22.18 -22.16 -8.25
CA ASN A 523 22.05 -23.18 -7.22
C ASN A 523 21.96 -22.59 -5.82
N LEU A 524 22.72 -21.54 -5.50
CA LEU A 524 22.62 -20.81 -4.23
C LEU A 524 21.22 -20.22 -4.02
N TYR A 525 20.60 -19.67 -5.07
CA TYR A 525 19.21 -19.20 -4.98
C TYR A 525 18.25 -20.35 -4.65
N PHE A 526 18.35 -21.49 -5.35
CA PHE A 526 17.47 -22.64 -5.11
C PHE A 526 17.69 -23.25 -3.72
N GLN A 527 18.91 -23.28 -3.20
CA GLN A 527 19.19 -23.75 -1.83
C GLN A 527 18.54 -22.85 -0.76
N GLN A 528 18.45 -21.54 -1.00
CA GLN A 528 17.76 -20.62 -0.08
C GLN A 528 16.23 -20.75 -0.15
N GLU A 529 15.68 -21.05 -1.31
CA GLU A 529 14.23 -21.23 -1.51
C GLU A 529 13.73 -22.56 -0.95
N PHE A 530 14.58 -23.61 -0.98
CA PHE A 530 14.32 -24.95 -0.48
C PHE A 530 15.38 -25.39 0.54
N PRO A 531 15.27 -24.98 1.81
CA PRO A 531 16.18 -25.49 2.84
C PRO A 531 16.07 -27.01 2.95
N HIS A 532 17.22 -27.69 3.11
CA HIS A 532 17.42 -29.15 3.09
C HIS A 532 16.40 -30.01 3.87
N SER A 533 15.62 -29.45 4.81
CA SER A 533 14.57 -30.18 5.53
C SER A 533 13.42 -30.69 4.65
N ALA A 534 13.28 -30.21 3.42
CA ALA A 534 12.26 -30.70 2.48
C ALA A 534 12.73 -31.92 1.66
N TRP A 535 14.08 -32.11 1.53
CA TRP A 535 14.64 -33.23 0.78
C TRP A 535 14.73 -34.52 1.60
N ASP A 536 14.97 -34.44 2.91
CA ASP A 536 15.04 -35.59 3.81
C ASP A 536 13.69 -36.33 3.95
N HIS A 537 12.57 -35.64 3.72
CA HIS A 537 11.24 -36.26 3.71
C HIS A 537 10.80 -36.85 2.36
N ALA A 538 11.47 -36.45 1.26
CA ALA A 538 11.18 -36.99 -0.07
C ALA A 538 11.96 -38.25 -0.40
N VAL A 539 13.12 -38.45 0.24
CA VAL A 539 14.01 -39.63 0.02
C VAL A 539 13.69 -40.76 1.00
N ALA A 540 12.97 -40.48 2.10
CA ALA A 540 12.60 -41.47 3.11
C ALA A 540 11.24 -42.17 2.87
N SER A 541 10.75 -42.26 1.63
CA SER A 541 9.68 -43.19 1.27
C SER A 541 10.30 -44.48 0.79
N PRO A 542 10.32 -45.54 1.57
CA PRO A 542 10.73 -46.84 1.04
C PRO A 542 9.66 -47.36 0.07
N LEU A 543 10.13 -47.65 -1.13
CA LEU A 543 9.49 -48.62 -1.99
C LEU A 543 9.21 -49.91 -1.18
N ASN A 544 7.99 -50.09 -0.72
CA ASN A 544 7.52 -51.40 -0.37
C ASN A 544 5.98 -51.50 -0.50
N ARG A 545 5.61 -52.30 -1.48
CA ARG A 545 4.40 -53.01 -1.77
C ARG A 545 3.23 -52.26 -2.39
#